data_5550e3718386f8e68231d69a51ee86e3
#
_entry.id   5550e3718386f8e68231d69a51ee86e3
#
_cell.length_a   1.000
_cell.length_b   1.000
_cell.length_c   1.000
_cell.angle_alpha   90.00
_cell.angle_beta   90.00
_cell.angle_gamma   90.00
#
_symmetry.space_group_name_H-M   'P 1'
#
loop_
_entity.id
_entity.type
_entity.pdbx_description
1 polymer ?
#
loop_
_entity_poly.entity_id
_entity_poly.type
_entity_poly.pdbx_seq_one_letter_code
_entity_poly.pdbx_strand_id
1 'polypeptide(L)'
;MPEETLLKDLKDYEKNAEWFSAKYTEITKKYEGKTVAVKDQRIVTVKATLDEILKEFELKKEDINSIYIATIPEKAIAFIL
;
A
#
# COMPACT_ATOMS: atom_id res chain seq x y z
N MET A 1 -23.78 -5.30 7.29
CA MET A 1 -22.95 -4.85 6.14
C MET A 1 -23.35 -5.62 4.90
N PRO A 2 -23.73 -4.94 3.84
CA PRO A 2 -24.05 -5.64 2.60
C PRO A 2 -22.86 -6.40 2.05
N GLU A 3 -23.11 -7.60 1.55
CA GLU A 3 -22.06 -8.40 0.92
C GLU A 3 -21.43 -7.70 -0.27
N GLU A 4 -22.22 -6.89 -0.95
CA GLU A 4 -21.75 -6.13 -2.12
C GLU A 4 -20.63 -5.17 -1.78
N THR A 5 -20.70 -4.51 -0.62
CA THR A 5 -19.65 -3.59 -0.18
C THR A 5 -18.37 -4.35 0.12
N LEU A 6 -18.49 -5.50 0.77
CA LEU A 6 -17.33 -6.32 1.08
C LEU A 6 -16.63 -6.82 -0.19
N LEU A 7 -17.42 -7.26 -1.18
CA LEU A 7 -16.85 -7.71 -2.44
C LEU A 7 -16.16 -6.59 -3.20
N LYS A 8 -16.74 -5.39 -3.16
CA LYS A 8 -16.14 -4.24 -3.81
C LYS A 8 -14.78 -3.89 -3.18
N ASP A 9 -14.73 -3.88 -1.85
CA ASP A 9 -13.49 -3.58 -1.15
C ASP A 9 -12.41 -4.61 -1.47
N LEU A 10 -12.79 -5.87 -1.54
CA LEU A 10 -11.85 -6.94 -1.87
C LEU A 10 -11.32 -6.79 -3.30
N LYS A 11 -12.20 -6.48 -4.24
CA LYS A 11 -11.79 -6.27 -5.63
C LYS A 11 -10.87 -5.06 -5.76
N ASP A 12 -11.18 -3.98 -5.06
CA ASP A 12 -10.33 -2.79 -5.09
C ASP A 12 -8.97 -3.08 -4.49
N TYR A 13 -8.94 -3.84 -3.39
CA TYR A 13 -7.68 -4.27 -2.78
C TYR A 13 -6.85 -5.08 -3.77
N GLU A 14 -7.47 -6.04 -4.45
CA GLU A 14 -6.79 -6.87 -5.44
C GLU A 14 -6.23 -6.03 -6.60
N LYS A 15 -6.98 -5.07 -7.09
CA LYS A 15 -6.53 -4.19 -8.15
C LYS A 15 -5.34 -3.35 -7.71
N ASN A 16 -5.37 -2.89 -6.47
CA ASN A 16 -4.27 -2.11 -5.92
C ASN A 16 -3.02 -2.98 -5.77
N ALA A 17 -3.19 -4.22 -5.32
CA ALA A 17 -2.08 -5.16 -5.20
C ALA A 17 -1.49 -5.50 -6.56
N GLU A 18 -2.32 -5.73 -7.57
CA GLU A 18 -1.87 -6.01 -8.92
C GLU A 18 -1.12 -4.83 -9.51
N TRP A 19 -1.64 -3.62 -9.30
CA TRP A 19 -0.97 -2.41 -9.77
C TRP A 19 0.40 -2.27 -9.12
N PHE A 20 0.46 -2.54 -7.81
CA PHE A 20 1.73 -2.49 -7.07
C PHE A 20 2.73 -3.49 -7.65
N SER A 21 2.30 -4.71 -7.92
CA SER A 21 3.16 -5.75 -8.51
C SER A 21 3.66 -5.34 -9.88
N ALA A 22 2.79 -4.77 -10.70
CA ALA A 22 3.16 -4.34 -12.05
C ALA A 22 4.18 -3.20 -12.04
N LYS A 23 4.13 -2.35 -11.03
CA LYS A 23 5.01 -1.20 -10.89
C LYS A 23 6.12 -1.43 -9.87
N TYR A 24 6.28 -2.66 -9.42
CA TYR A 24 7.17 -2.99 -8.30
C TYR A 24 8.59 -2.44 -8.46
N THR A 25 9.20 -2.64 -9.62
CA THR A 25 10.57 -2.22 -9.85
C THR A 25 10.73 -0.70 -9.70
N GLU A 26 9.79 0.05 -10.26
CA GLU A 26 9.82 1.51 -10.17
C GLU A 26 9.58 1.99 -8.74
N ILE A 27 8.61 1.36 -8.08
CA ILE A 27 8.24 1.74 -6.71
C ILE A 27 9.38 1.45 -5.75
N THR A 28 10.01 0.29 -5.86
CA THR A 28 11.09 -0.09 -4.95
C THR A 28 12.30 0.83 -5.10
N LYS A 29 12.60 1.28 -6.31
CA LYS A 29 13.70 2.21 -6.51
C LYS A 29 13.43 3.58 -5.92
N LYS A 30 12.18 4.02 -5.99
CA LYS A 30 11.81 5.36 -5.54
C LYS A 30 11.59 5.45 -4.03
N TYR A 31 11.10 4.38 -3.42
CA TYR A 31 10.67 4.40 -2.02
C TYR A 31 11.39 3.38 -1.14
N GLU A 32 12.67 3.11 -1.41
CA GLU A 32 13.43 2.17 -0.60
C GLU A 32 13.37 2.51 0.90
N GLY A 33 13.11 1.50 1.71
CA GLY A 33 13.03 1.65 3.16
C GLY A 33 11.78 2.35 3.67
N LYS A 34 10.82 2.60 2.80
CA LYS A 34 9.59 3.28 3.18
C LYS A 34 8.39 2.34 3.13
N THR A 35 7.30 2.78 3.74
CA THR A 35 6.04 2.06 3.66
C THR A 35 5.10 2.90 2.81
N VAL A 36 4.45 2.26 1.84
CA VAL A 36 3.58 2.94 0.90
C VAL A 36 2.16 2.43 1.01
N ALA A 37 1.20 3.31 0.76
CA ALA A 37 -0.22 2.95 0.70
C ALA A 37 -0.71 3.19 -0.72
N VAL A 38 -1.39 2.19 -1.28
CA VAL A 38 -1.92 2.23 -2.64
C VAL A 38 -3.43 2.26 -2.60
N LYS A 39 -4.02 3.23 -3.26
CA LYS A 39 -5.47 3.38 -3.38
C LYS A 39 -5.77 3.87 -4.80
N ASP A 40 -6.83 3.32 -5.38
CA ASP A 40 -7.24 3.67 -6.76
C ASP A 40 -6.08 3.53 -7.75
N GLN A 41 -5.28 2.48 -7.57
CA GLN A 41 -4.15 2.15 -8.44
C GLN A 41 -3.12 3.27 -8.53
N ARG A 42 -2.82 3.87 -7.36
CA ARG A 42 -1.76 4.88 -7.25
C ARG A 42 -1.29 4.96 -5.79
N ILE A 43 -0.08 5.49 -5.61
CA ILE A 43 0.45 5.68 -4.27
C ILE A 43 -0.13 6.97 -3.71
N VAL A 44 -0.83 6.87 -2.59
CA VAL A 44 -1.48 8.01 -1.94
C VAL A 44 -0.76 8.48 -0.69
N THR A 45 0.03 7.62 -0.07
CA THR A 45 0.74 7.97 1.16
C THR A 45 2.06 7.20 1.22
N VAL A 46 3.11 7.88 1.66
CA VAL A 46 4.43 7.28 1.91
C VAL A 46 4.89 7.74 3.28
N LYS A 47 5.20 6.79 4.15
CA LYS A 47 5.69 7.08 5.50
C LYS A 47 6.84 6.13 5.82
N ALA A 48 7.53 6.40 6.93
CA ALA A 48 8.62 5.54 7.36
C ALA A 48 8.13 4.20 7.90
N THR A 49 6.97 4.18 8.54
CA THR A 49 6.43 2.97 9.17
C THR A 49 4.95 2.78 8.86
N LEU A 50 4.50 1.53 9.05
CA LEU A 50 3.08 1.20 8.92
C LEU A 50 2.24 1.98 9.93
N ASP A 51 2.73 2.12 11.16
CA ASP A 51 1.98 2.84 12.20
C ASP A 51 1.67 4.26 11.79
N GLU A 52 2.62 4.93 11.14
CA GLU A 52 2.40 6.29 10.67
C GLU A 52 1.32 6.36 9.60
N ILE A 53 1.28 5.37 8.71
CA ILE A 53 0.24 5.30 7.68
C ILE A 53 -1.13 5.09 8.32
N LEU A 54 -1.22 4.16 9.26
CA LEU A 54 -2.48 3.87 9.94
C LEU A 54 -2.99 5.07 10.71
N LYS A 55 -2.09 5.81 11.36
CA LYS A 55 -2.47 7.03 12.07
C LYS A 55 -3.01 8.09 11.14
N GLU A 56 -2.39 8.24 9.97
CA GLU A 56 -2.85 9.23 9.00
C GLU A 56 -4.28 8.92 8.54
N PHE A 57 -4.57 7.67 8.20
CA PHE A 57 -5.91 7.30 7.77
C PHE A 57 -6.91 7.40 8.89
N GLU A 58 -6.51 7.09 10.12
CA GLU A 58 -7.38 7.24 11.28
C GLU A 58 -7.76 8.70 11.51
N LEU A 59 -6.78 9.60 11.40
CA LEU A 59 -7.02 11.03 11.56
C LEU A 59 -7.96 11.59 10.50
N LYS A 60 -7.83 11.08 9.28
CA LYS A 60 -8.70 11.49 8.17
C LYS A 60 -10.02 10.74 8.15
N LYS A 61 -10.16 9.74 9.03
CA LYS A 61 -11.34 8.88 9.09
C LYS A 61 -11.62 8.17 7.76
N GLU A 62 -10.56 7.82 7.05
CA GLU A 62 -10.69 7.08 5.81
C GLU A 62 -10.78 5.57 6.07
N ASP A 63 -11.55 4.90 5.22
CA ASP A 63 -11.68 3.45 5.25
C ASP A 63 -10.43 2.82 4.62
N ILE A 64 -9.77 1.94 5.35
CA ILE A 64 -8.55 1.28 4.88
C ILE A 64 -8.80 -0.08 4.25
N ASN A 65 -10.05 -0.52 4.16
CA ASN A 65 -10.36 -1.88 3.71
C ASN A 65 -9.92 -2.19 2.28
N SER A 66 -9.91 -1.20 1.40
CA SER A 66 -9.49 -1.41 0.01
C SER A 66 -8.06 -0.98 -0.26
N ILE A 67 -7.36 -0.46 0.74
CA ILE A 67 -6.02 0.08 0.57
C ILE A 67 -4.98 -1.03 0.71
N TYR A 68 -4.06 -1.09 -0.24
CA TYR A 68 -2.96 -2.02 -0.19
C TYR A 68 -1.74 -1.32 0.40
N ILE A 69 -1.19 -1.87 1.49
CA ILE A 69 -0.06 -1.27 2.18
C ILE A 69 1.13 -2.22 2.10
N ALA A 70 2.28 -1.70 1.71
CA ALA A 70 3.48 -2.51 1.58
C ALA A 70 4.70 -1.76 2.11
N THR A 71 5.57 -2.49 2.79
CA THR A 71 6.85 -1.96 3.23
C THR A 71 7.89 -2.33 2.18
N ILE A 72 8.61 -1.33 1.68
CA ILE A 72 9.64 -1.54 0.66
C ILE A 72 10.97 -1.81 1.36
N PRO A 73 11.61 -2.95 1.09
CA PRO A 73 12.90 -3.25 1.73
C PRO A 73 13.98 -2.30 1.26
N GLU A 74 14.98 -2.13 2.09
CA GLU A 74 16.14 -1.34 1.72
C GLU A 74 16.99 -2.14 0.72
N LYS A 75 17.62 -1.42 -0.19
CA LYS A 75 18.41 -2.03 -1.23
C LYS A 75 19.54 -2.92 -0.71
N ALA A 76 20.13 -2.53 0.41
CA ALA A 76 21.24 -3.28 1.01
C ALA A 76 20.85 -4.71 1.37
N ILE A 77 19.59 -4.95 1.68
CA ILE A 77 19.10 -6.28 2.05
C ILE A 77 19.17 -7.25 0.88
N ALA A 78 18.97 -6.75 -0.32
CA ALA A 78 18.96 -7.57 -1.52
C ALA A 78 20.30 -8.22 -1.82
N PHE A 79 21.38 -7.66 -1.33
CA PHE A 79 22.72 -8.19 -1.60
C PHE A 79 23.13 -9.33 -0.68
N ILE A 80 22.41 -9.53 0.38
CA ILE A 80 22.71 -10.59 1.33
C ILE A 80 22.18 -11.90 0.79
N LEU A 81 21.22 -11.82 -0.06
CA LEU A 81 20.61 -12.99 -0.66
C LEU A 81 21.37 -13.44 -1.89
#